data_9dde16cfebe068d3cf62b4d12b8f5921
#
_entry.id   9dde16cfebe068d3cf62b4d12b8f5921
#
_cell.length_a   1.000
_cell.length_b   1.000
_cell.length_c   1.000
_cell.angle_alpha   90.00
_cell.angle_beta   90.00
_cell.angle_gamma   90.00
#
_symmetry.space_group_name_H-M   'P 1'
#
loop_
_entity.id
_entity.type
_entity.pdbx_description
1 polymer ?
#
loop_
_entity_poly.entity_id
_entity_poly.type
_entity_poly.pdbx_seq_one_letter_code
_entity_poly.pdbx_strand_id
1 'polypeptide(L)'
;MENNKNQIKKSIELGQCVTVNGMPGVGISLFLKELCEENFAQFYYVDIFALSQISTDALFKELSRLLGNNDSPNHIEEIQQSLQEKIQSKPIVICFAGFDKLEKNLTKKFFDDLRAIRNTDRSKIIFIFGVCKRLETIIPESVMDSDISMFSKKLYLTPFSLDECEYLLQKYGPKLDRENITLSGGHFQLLQLLIQTEFPTNPLNDQFIELCLKNIYSHLTIGQRKVLQKISGGKIPAQIDPYLTNIGIVNNRNEFFSPLFQSFVLNQQSKKIPAKEGKLFRLLKARLGTIVNKTDIFRTVWGENNNEATDWALDSLIYRLRKNETFQKSGYYIESVKKQGYILIKN
;
A
#
# COMPACT_ATOMS: atom_id res chain seq x y z
N MET A 1 -4.31 -18.66 -8.34
CA MET A 1 -4.05 -17.84 -9.56
C MET A 1 -4.96 -18.21 -10.73
N GLU A 2 -5.15 -19.46 -11.06
CA GLU A 2 -5.95 -19.91 -12.23
C GLU A 2 -7.40 -19.39 -12.24
N ASN A 3 -8.09 -19.44 -11.10
CA ASN A 3 -9.44 -18.87 -10.98
C ASN A 3 -9.51 -17.37 -11.34
N ASN A 4 -8.48 -16.60 -10.96
CA ASN A 4 -8.40 -15.18 -11.26
C ASN A 4 -8.16 -14.94 -12.77
N LYS A 5 -7.31 -15.75 -13.42
CA LYS A 5 -7.10 -15.71 -14.87
C LYS A 5 -8.40 -16.01 -15.62
N ASN A 6 -9.16 -17.02 -15.18
CA ASN A 6 -10.46 -17.38 -15.77
C ASN A 6 -11.51 -16.26 -15.62
N GLN A 7 -11.52 -15.54 -14.47
CA GLN A 7 -12.41 -14.39 -14.30
C GLN A 7 -12.03 -13.24 -15.23
N ILE A 8 -10.73 -12.97 -15.41
CA ILE A 8 -10.24 -11.94 -16.35
C ILE A 8 -10.60 -12.34 -17.78
N LYS A 9 -10.37 -13.59 -18.18
CA LYS A 9 -10.74 -14.09 -19.51
C LYS A 9 -12.21 -13.82 -19.83
N LYS A 10 -13.13 -14.17 -18.92
CA LYS A 10 -14.56 -13.86 -19.06
C LYS A 10 -14.83 -12.35 -19.20
N SER A 11 -14.13 -11.52 -18.45
CA SER A 11 -14.31 -10.08 -18.55
C SER A 11 -13.81 -9.53 -19.89
N ILE A 12 -12.72 -10.07 -20.42
CA ILE A 12 -12.17 -9.73 -21.74
C ILE A 12 -13.16 -10.14 -22.84
N GLU A 13 -13.73 -11.33 -22.78
CA GLU A 13 -14.76 -11.83 -23.71
C GLU A 13 -16.01 -10.91 -23.74
N LEU A 14 -16.30 -10.25 -22.63
CA LEU A 14 -17.40 -9.27 -22.50
C LEU A 14 -16.99 -7.81 -22.83
N GLY A 15 -15.77 -7.58 -23.31
CA GLY A 15 -15.26 -6.23 -23.59
C GLY A 15 -15.10 -5.36 -22.34
N GLN A 16 -14.95 -5.95 -21.14
CA GLN A 16 -14.87 -5.23 -19.86
C GLN A 16 -13.43 -5.01 -19.42
N CYS A 17 -13.10 -3.76 -19.12
CA CYS A 17 -11.85 -3.45 -18.41
C CYS A 17 -11.90 -3.95 -16.96
N VAL A 18 -10.74 -4.29 -16.40
CA VAL A 18 -10.64 -4.89 -15.06
C VAL A 18 -9.64 -4.14 -14.21
N THR A 19 -10.01 -3.85 -12.97
CA THR A 19 -9.10 -3.35 -11.95
C THR A 19 -8.66 -4.51 -11.04
N VAL A 20 -7.38 -4.83 -11.05
CA VAL A 20 -6.77 -5.86 -10.19
C VAL A 20 -6.20 -5.17 -8.96
N ASN A 21 -6.87 -5.39 -7.83
CA ASN A 21 -6.52 -4.79 -6.54
C ASN A 21 -5.81 -5.80 -5.65
N GLY A 22 -4.83 -5.34 -4.87
CA GLY A 22 -4.16 -6.16 -3.86
C GLY A 22 -3.30 -5.33 -2.93
N MET A 23 -2.82 -5.91 -1.84
CA MET A 23 -1.89 -5.22 -0.97
C MET A 23 -0.50 -5.06 -1.63
N PRO A 24 0.30 -4.03 -1.24
CA PRO A 24 1.65 -3.86 -1.76
C PRO A 24 2.49 -5.12 -1.59
N GLY A 25 3.14 -5.59 -2.65
CA GLY A 25 4.00 -6.77 -2.61
C GLY A 25 3.28 -8.13 -2.67
N VAL A 26 1.95 -8.16 -2.83
CA VAL A 26 1.20 -9.43 -2.95
C VAL A 26 1.45 -10.20 -4.25
N GLY A 27 2.04 -9.55 -5.26
CA GLY A 27 2.36 -10.19 -6.54
C GLY A 27 1.51 -9.73 -7.73
N ILE A 28 0.90 -8.52 -7.68
CA ILE A 28 0.09 -7.99 -8.81
C ILE A 28 0.88 -7.97 -10.12
N SER A 29 2.11 -7.43 -10.10
CA SER A 29 2.95 -7.36 -11.31
C SER A 29 3.32 -8.75 -11.84
N LEU A 30 3.58 -9.71 -10.95
CA LEU A 30 3.83 -11.10 -11.33
C LEU A 30 2.60 -11.71 -12.00
N PHE A 31 1.43 -11.55 -11.37
CA PHE A 31 0.17 -12.04 -11.91
C PHE A 31 -0.13 -11.47 -13.31
N LEU A 32 0.07 -10.16 -13.51
CA LEU A 32 -0.15 -9.52 -14.81
C LEU A 32 0.86 -9.98 -15.86
N LYS A 33 2.13 -10.23 -15.50
CA LYS A 33 3.12 -10.81 -16.41
C LYS A 33 2.74 -12.22 -16.84
N GLU A 34 2.35 -13.08 -15.89
CA GLU A 34 1.88 -14.43 -16.20
C GLU A 34 0.58 -14.43 -17.02
N LEU A 35 -0.30 -13.45 -16.83
CA LEU A 35 -1.49 -13.28 -17.67
C LEU A 35 -1.11 -12.92 -19.10
N CYS A 36 -0.06 -12.14 -19.31
CA CYS A 36 0.42 -11.77 -20.64
C CYS A 36 1.06 -12.94 -21.42
N GLU A 37 1.37 -14.05 -20.76
CA GLU A 37 1.84 -15.29 -21.41
C GLU A 37 0.68 -16.12 -22.02
N GLU A 38 -0.57 -15.77 -21.70
CA GLU A 38 -1.76 -16.49 -22.20
C GLU A 38 -2.06 -16.15 -23.68
N ASN A 39 -2.71 -17.11 -24.39
CA ASN A 39 -2.94 -17.03 -25.84
C ASN A 39 -4.37 -16.59 -26.24
N PHE A 40 -5.26 -16.28 -25.30
CA PHE A 40 -6.64 -15.92 -25.61
C PHE A 40 -6.83 -14.46 -26.03
N ALA A 41 -5.81 -13.61 -25.83
CA ALA A 41 -5.78 -12.23 -26.25
C ALA A 41 -4.38 -11.82 -26.73
N GLN A 42 -4.27 -10.63 -27.32
CA GLN A 42 -3.00 -10.01 -27.66
C GLN A 42 -2.65 -9.05 -26.53
N PHE A 43 -1.66 -9.39 -25.71
CA PHE A 43 -1.32 -8.65 -24.51
C PHE A 43 -0.18 -7.67 -24.73
N TYR A 44 -0.30 -6.48 -24.14
CA TYR A 44 0.75 -5.48 -24.00
C TYR A 44 0.91 -5.14 -22.51
N TYR A 45 2.13 -5.33 -21.99
CA TYR A 45 2.43 -5.09 -20.58
C TYR A 45 3.22 -3.80 -20.40
N VAL A 46 2.68 -2.86 -19.65
CA VAL A 46 3.33 -1.59 -19.29
C VAL A 46 3.64 -1.61 -17.79
N ASP A 47 4.93 -1.58 -17.46
CA ASP A 47 5.40 -1.47 -16.07
C ASP A 47 5.66 0.00 -15.74
N ILE A 48 4.78 0.59 -14.95
CA ILE A 48 4.88 2.00 -14.58
C ILE A 48 6.10 2.27 -13.68
N PHE A 49 6.56 1.26 -12.93
CA PHE A 49 7.78 1.39 -12.13
C PHE A 49 9.06 1.44 -12.99
N ALA A 50 9.01 0.91 -14.21
CA ALA A 50 10.14 0.87 -15.13
C ALA A 50 10.21 2.10 -16.05
N LEU A 51 9.22 2.99 -16.01
CA LEU A 51 9.24 4.22 -16.80
C LEU A 51 10.40 5.14 -16.35
N SER A 52 11.04 5.81 -17.31
CA SER A 52 12.12 6.77 -17.03
C SER A 52 11.67 7.91 -16.12
N GLN A 53 10.41 8.28 -16.22
CA GLN A 53 9.71 9.22 -15.35
C GLN A 53 8.28 8.72 -15.12
N ILE A 54 7.80 8.78 -13.88
CA ILE A 54 6.41 8.42 -13.57
C ILE A 54 5.50 9.57 -14.00
N SER A 55 5.05 9.54 -15.26
CA SER A 55 4.16 10.51 -15.87
C SER A 55 3.26 9.85 -16.91
N THR A 56 2.16 10.52 -17.24
CA THR A 56 1.22 10.07 -18.27
C THR A 56 1.85 10.09 -19.66
N ASP A 57 2.69 11.09 -19.96
CA ASP A 57 3.40 11.18 -21.23
C ASP A 57 4.38 10.00 -21.41
N ALA A 58 5.16 9.68 -20.38
CA ALA A 58 6.07 8.54 -20.43
C ALA A 58 5.32 7.19 -20.57
N LEU A 59 4.12 7.09 -19.98
CA LEU A 59 3.26 5.93 -20.15
C LEU A 59 2.78 5.78 -21.58
N PHE A 60 2.27 6.84 -22.21
CA PHE A 60 1.80 6.79 -23.60
C PHE A 60 2.96 6.59 -24.59
N LYS A 61 4.12 7.20 -24.33
CA LYS A 61 5.35 6.96 -25.10
C LYS A 61 5.76 5.48 -25.06
N GLU A 62 5.76 4.87 -23.86
CA GLU A 62 6.10 3.45 -23.71
C GLU A 62 5.05 2.56 -24.40
N LEU A 63 3.76 2.87 -24.29
CA LEU A 63 2.70 2.14 -24.99
C LEU A 63 2.86 2.25 -26.51
N SER A 64 3.15 3.44 -27.04
CA SER A 64 3.41 3.67 -28.47
C SER A 64 4.59 2.82 -28.95
N ARG A 65 5.69 2.82 -28.20
CA ARG A 65 6.87 1.98 -28.46
C ARG A 65 6.55 0.49 -28.49
N LEU A 66 5.77 0.00 -27.53
CA LEU A 66 5.34 -1.41 -27.48
C LEU A 66 4.46 -1.81 -28.67
N LEU A 67 3.72 -0.86 -29.21
CA LEU A 67 2.92 -1.06 -30.42
C LEU A 67 3.75 -0.98 -31.72
N GLY A 68 5.05 -0.68 -31.63
CA GLY A 68 5.96 -0.65 -32.77
C GLY A 68 6.10 0.71 -33.45
N ASN A 69 5.66 1.80 -32.77
CA ASN A 69 5.79 3.14 -33.30
C ASN A 69 7.15 3.77 -32.96
N ASN A 70 7.58 4.71 -33.79
CA ASN A 70 8.76 5.53 -33.52
C ASN A 70 8.43 6.69 -32.57
N ASP A 71 9.45 7.38 -32.04
CA ASP A 71 9.28 8.58 -31.22
C ASP A 71 8.61 9.72 -32.01
N SER A 72 7.34 9.96 -31.75
CA SER A 72 6.55 11.06 -32.33
C SER A 72 5.89 11.88 -31.20
N PRO A 73 5.61 13.16 -31.42
CA PRO A 73 4.90 13.99 -30.44
C PRO A 73 3.41 13.63 -30.27
N ASN A 74 2.79 12.92 -31.22
CA ASN A 74 1.35 12.59 -31.23
C ASN A 74 1.09 11.15 -30.83
N HIS A 75 1.53 10.75 -29.64
CA HIS A 75 1.41 9.36 -29.18
C HIS A 75 -0.02 8.79 -29.23
N ILE A 76 -1.06 9.59 -28.96
CA ILE A 76 -2.44 9.08 -28.89
C ILE A 76 -2.95 8.66 -30.26
N GLU A 77 -2.76 9.50 -31.29
CA GLU A 77 -3.18 9.20 -32.66
C GLU A 77 -2.44 7.99 -33.23
N GLU A 78 -1.13 7.90 -32.99
CA GLU A 78 -0.32 6.74 -33.40
C GLU A 78 -0.75 5.45 -32.71
N ILE A 79 -1.03 5.52 -31.40
CA ILE A 79 -1.55 4.39 -30.63
C ILE A 79 -2.88 3.92 -31.23
N GLN A 80 -3.80 4.84 -31.55
CA GLN A 80 -5.09 4.52 -32.15
C GLN A 80 -4.91 3.85 -33.53
N GLN A 81 -4.08 4.42 -34.39
CA GLN A 81 -3.79 3.86 -35.70
C GLN A 81 -3.18 2.46 -35.60
N SER A 82 -2.14 2.28 -34.76
CA SER A 82 -1.51 0.98 -34.55
C SER A 82 -2.45 -0.07 -33.99
N LEU A 83 -3.33 0.32 -33.07
CA LEU A 83 -4.36 -0.58 -32.55
C LEU A 83 -5.35 -0.98 -33.62
N GLN A 84 -5.79 -0.03 -34.47
CA GLN A 84 -6.72 -0.30 -35.57
C GLN A 84 -6.14 -1.30 -36.59
N GLU A 85 -4.85 -1.18 -36.89
CA GLU A 85 -4.14 -2.11 -37.78
C GLU A 85 -3.97 -3.51 -37.14
N LYS A 86 -3.81 -3.58 -35.82
CA LYS A 86 -3.57 -4.82 -35.08
C LYS A 86 -4.84 -5.53 -34.63
N ILE A 87 -6.00 -4.86 -34.62
CA ILE A 87 -7.27 -5.45 -34.27
C ILE A 87 -7.68 -6.47 -35.33
N GLN A 88 -7.47 -7.74 -35.04
CA GLN A 88 -7.87 -8.89 -35.86
C GLN A 88 -8.93 -9.73 -35.14
N SER A 89 -8.73 -11.03 -35.08
CA SER A 89 -9.64 -12.00 -34.44
C SER A 89 -9.60 -11.97 -32.91
N LYS A 90 -8.45 -11.61 -32.32
CA LYS A 90 -8.26 -11.60 -30.87
C LYS A 90 -8.41 -10.20 -30.29
N PRO A 91 -8.95 -10.07 -29.05
CA PRO A 91 -8.94 -8.79 -28.36
C PRO A 91 -7.50 -8.36 -28.01
N ILE A 92 -7.29 -7.04 -27.94
CA ILE A 92 -6.05 -6.42 -27.48
C ILE A 92 -6.24 -6.02 -26.03
N VAL A 93 -5.34 -6.48 -25.18
CA VAL A 93 -5.36 -6.21 -23.74
C VAL A 93 -4.10 -5.44 -23.31
N ILE A 94 -4.30 -4.27 -22.76
CA ILE A 94 -3.21 -3.43 -22.26
C ILE A 94 -3.21 -3.52 -20.72
N CYS A 95 -2.15 -4.12 -20.17
CA CYS A 95 -1.97 -4.31 -18.73
C CYS A 95 -1.07 -3.20 -18.16
N PHE A 96 -1.59 -2.39 -17.26
CA PHE A 96 -0.85 -1.35 -16.55
C PHE A 96 -0.49 -1.82 -15.13
N ALA A 97 0.77 -2.18 -14.87
CA ALA A 97 1.23 -2.56 -13.55
C ALA A 97 1.65 -1.33 -12.74
N GLY A 98 1.13 -1.19 -11.52
CA GLY A 98 1.42 -0.05 -10.64
C GLY A 98 0.70 1.24 -11.05
N PHE A 99 -0.50 1.15 -11.63
CA PHE A 99 -1.25 2.29 -12.14
C PHE A 99 -1.50 3.39 -11.09
N ASP A 100 -1.66 3.02 -9.83
CA ASP A 100 -1.81 3.95 -8.70
C ASP A 100 -0.57 4.83 -8.44
N LYS A 101 0.59 4.53 -9.04
CA LYS A 101 1.78 5.39 -8.98
C LYS A 101 1.63 6.69 -9.77
N LEU A 102 0.73 6.69 -10.74
CA LEU A 102 0.38 7.89 -11.50
C LEU A 102 -0.54 8.86 -10.74
N GLU A 103 -0.95 8.58 -9.51
CA GLU A 103 -1.93 9.35 -8.73
C GLU A 103 -1.84 10.88 -8.93
N LYS A 104 -0.62 11.44 -8.89
CA LYS A 104 -0.39 12.88 -9.05
C LYS A 104 -0.57 13.40 -10.49
N ASN A 105 -0.61 12.50 -11.46
CA ASN A 105 -0.68 12.78 -12.88
C ASN A 105 -2.04 12.41 -13.49
N LEU A 106 -2.95 11.83 -12.70
CA LEU A 106 -4.29 11.41 -13.13
C LEU A 106 -5.18 12.63 -13.31
N THR A 107 -5.12 13.24 -14.48
CA THR A 107 -5.93 14.40 -14.88
C THR A 107 -7.13 13.98 -15.72
N LYS A 108 -8.13 14.87 -15.86
CA LYS A 108 -9.24 14.63 -16.78
C LYS A 108 -8.75 14.34 -18.21
N LYS A 109 -7.78 15.12 -18.71
CA LYS A 109 -7.19 14.92 -20.04
C LYS A 109 -6.63 13.50 -20.20
N PHE A 110 -5.90 13.00 -19.21
CA PHE A 110 -5.37 11.63 -19.27
C PHE A 110 -6.47 10.58 -19.44
N PHE A 111 -7.60 10.72 -18.73
CA PHE A 111 -8.72 9.80 -18.90
C PHE A 111 -9.47 9.99 -20.22
N ASP A 112 -9.55 11.21 -20.73
CA ASP A 112 -10.08 11.48 -22.05
C ASP A 112 -9.21 10.81 -23.14
N ASP A 113 -7.88 10.84 -22.99
CA ASP A 113 -6.92 10.16 -23.87
C ASP A 113 -7.06 8.62 -23.79
N LEU A 114 -7.17 8.05 -22.59
CA LEU A 114 -7.45 6.60 -22.43
C LEU A 114 -8.79 6.21 -23.08
N ARG A 115 -9.80 7.05 -22.93
CA ARG A 115 -11.11 6.85 -23.57
C ARG A 115 -11.00 6.90 -25.09
N ALA A 116 -10.25 7.85 -25.64
CA ALA A 116 -10.00 7.96 -27.07
C ALA A 116 -9.35 6.69 -27.63
N ILE A 117 -8.32 6.19 -26.95
CA ILE A 117 -7.66 4.92 -27.29
C ILE A 117 -8.66 3.76 -27.29
N ARG A 118 -9.45 3.63 -26.22
CA ARG A 118 -10.43 2.55 -26.10
C ARG A 118 -11.55 2.64 -27.13
N ASN A 119 -11.93 3.86 -27.53
CA ASN A 119 -12.99 4.09 -28.53
C ASN A 119 -12.61 3.67 -29.94
N THR A 120 -11.34 3.34 -30.21
CA THR A 120 -10.94 2.72 -31.49
C THR A 120 -11.72 1.40 -31.72
N ASP A 121 -11.87 0.56 -30.68
CA ASP A 121 -12.83 -0.57 -30.64
C ASP A 121 -13.09 -0.96 -29.18
N ARG A 122 -14.21 -0.51 -28.61
CA ARG A 122 -14.56 -0.76 -27.19
C ARG A 122 -14.77 -2.24 -26.85
N SER A 123 -15.09 -3.06 -27.82
CA SER A 123 -15.33 -4.48 -27.63
C SER A 123 -14.03 -5.29 -27.61
N LYS A 124 -13.00 -4.78 -28.26
CA LYS A 124 -11.72 -5.49 -28.44
C LYS A 124 -10.54 -4.84 -27.73
N ILE A 125 -10.59 -3.55 -27.39
CA ILE A 125 -9.52 -2.88 -26.62
C ILE A 125 -9.90 -2.83 -25.16
N ILE A 126 -9.15 -3.57 -24.34
CA ILE A 126 -9.43 -3.77 -22.92
C ILE A 126 -8.23 -3.34 -22.10
N PHE A 127 -8.49 -2.61 -21.03
CA PHE A 127 -7.48 -2.22 -20.07
C PHE A 127 -7.57 -3.07 -18.80
N ILE A 128 -6.41 -3.46 -18.29
CA ILE A 128 -6.27 -4.10 -16.98
C ILE A 128 -5.39 -3.19 -16.12
N PHE A 129 -5.93 -2.70 -15.01
CA PHE A 129 -5.26 -1.78 -14.10
C PHE A 129 -4.81 -2.52 -12.84
N GLY A 130 -3.52 -2.77 -12.70
CA GLY A 130 -2.92 -3.33 -11.47
C GLY A 130 -2.64 -2.23 -10.46
N VAL A 131 -3.30 -2.27 -9.31
CA VAL A 131 -3.26 -1.22 -8.31
C VAL A 131 -3.17 -1.77 -6.88
N CYS A 132 -2.45 -1.07 -6.05
CA CYS A 132 -2.49 -1.30 -4.61
C CYS A 132 -3.47 -0.34 -3.91
N LYS A 133 -3.66 0.90 -4.41
CA LYS A 133 -4.63 1.85 -3.89
C LYS A 133 -5.99 1.66 -4.55
N ARG A 134 -7.05 1.95 -3.81
CA ARG A 134 -8.40 1.97 -4.36
C ARG A 134 -8.50 3.10 -5.40
N LEU A 135 -8.83 2.76 -6.65
CA LEU A 135 -8.91 3.76 -7.73
C LEU A 135 -9.90 4.87 -7.44
N GLU A 136 -11.02 4.56 -6.81
CA GLU A 136 -12.02 5.55 -6.40
C GLU A 136 -11.50 6.59 -5.40
N THR A 137 -10.33 6.39 -4.80
CA THR A 137 -9.70 7.35 -3.89
C THR A 137 -8.67 8.24 -4.56
N ILE A 138 -8.25 7.93 -5.80
CA ILE A 138 -7.20 8.64 -6.53
C ILE A 138 -7.68 9.19 -7.87
N ILE A 139 -8.79 8.70 -8.41
CA ILE A 139 -9.40 9.22 -9.65
C ILE A 139 -10.15 10.51 -9.31
N PRO A 140 -9.96 11.60 -10.09
CA PRO A 140 -10.73 12.83 -9.91
C PRO A 140 -12.24 12.62 -10.07
N GLU A 141 -13.06 13.28 -9.25
CA GLU A 141 -14.54 13.17 -9.29
C GLU A 141 -15.08 13.48 -10.69
N SER A 142 -14.50 14.46 -11.40
CA SER A 142 -14.91 14.84 -12.76
C SER A 142 -14.76 13.72 -13.81
N VAL A 143 -14.04 12.66 -13.49
CA VAL A 143 -13.86 11.47 -14.35
C VAL A 143 -14.86 10.39 -14.00
N MET A 144 -15.32 10.35 -12.74
CA MET A 144 -16.21 9.29 -12.24
C MET A 144 -17.58 9.29 -12.96
N ASP A 145 -18.05 10.42 -13.44
CA ASP A 145 -19.35 10.51 -14.11
C ASP A 145 -19.35 9.90 -15.51
N SER A 146 -18.23 9.98 -16.23
CA SER A 146 -18.16 9.60 -17.64
C SER A 146 -17.50 8.24 -17.92
N ASP A 147 -16.56 7.82 -17.07
CA ASP A 147 -15.68 6.67 -17.34
C ASP A 147 -15.70 5.59 -16.26
N ILE A 148 -16.63 5.68 -15.33
CA ILE A 148 -16.76 4.71 -14.22
C ILE A 148 -16.80 3.26 -14.70
N SER A 149 -17.34 3.03 -15.92
CA SER A 149 -17.42 1.68 -16.50
C SER A 149 -16.04 1.05 -16.76
N MET A 150 -14.98 1.86 -17.00
CA MET A 150 -13.62 1.35 -17.15
C MET A 150 -13.05 0.75 -15.86
N PHE A 151 -13.57 1.16 -14.70
CA PHE A 151 -13.03 0.81 -13.39
C PHE A 151 -13.99 0.01 -12.51
N SER A 152 -15.20 -0.25 -13.02
CA SER A 152 -16.28 -0.86 -12.23
C SER A 152 -16.02 -2.34 -11.92
N LYS A 153 -15.37 -3.08 -12.83
CA LYS A 153 -15.06 -4.50 -12.64
C LYS A 153 -13.80 -4.63 -11.81
N LYS A 154 -13.95 -5.15 -10.59
CA LYS A 154 -12.84 -5.34 -9.65
C LYS A 154 -12.53 -6.81 -9.46
N LEU A 155 -11.25 -7.15 -9.51
CA LEU A 155 -10.68 -8.41 -9.07
C LEU A 155 -9.77 -8.12 -7.87
N TYR A 156 -9.77 -8.99 -6.88
CA TYR A 156 -8.92 -8.84 -5.71
C TYR A 156 -7.93 -10.00 -5.65
N LEU A 157 -6.63 -9.65 -5.59
CA LEU A 157 -5.58 -10.61 -5.31
C LEU A 157 -5.34 -10.67 -3.80
N THR A 158 -5.49 -11.86 -3.26
CA THR A 158 -5.14 -12.19 -1.89
C THR A 158 -3.74 -12.82 -1.83
N PRO A 159 -3.12 -12.94 -0.66
CA PRO A 159 -1.94 -13.76 -0.49
C PRO A 159 -2.15 -15.17 -1.07
N PHE A 160 -1.08 -15.76 -1.56
CA PHE A 160 -1.09 -17.08 -2.18
C PHE A 160 -1.51 -18.17 -1.18
N SER A 161 -2.28 -19.14 -1.64
CA SER A 161 -2.50 -20.37 -0.90
C SER A 161 -1.20 -21.18 -0.74
N LEU A 162 -1.22 -22.18 0.13
CA LEU A 162 -0.06 -23.05 0.32
C LEU A 162 0.38 -23.70 -1.01
N ASP A 163 -0.57 -24.26 -1.77
CA ASP A 163 -0.28 -24.91 -3.05
C ASP A 163 0.29 -23.92 -4.09
N GLU A 164 -0.23 -22.70 -4.12
CA GLU A 164 0.29 -21.63 -4.99
C GLU A 164 1.70 -21.20 -4.58
N CYS A 165 1.99 -21.13 -3.29
CA CYS A 165 3.35 -20.89 -2.79
C CYS A 165 4.30 -22.01 -3.20
N GLU A 166 3.91 -23.27 -3.04
CA GLU A 166 4.71 -24.42 -3.46
C GLU A 166 5.00 -24.40 -4.97
N TYR A 167 4.01 -24.10 -5.79
CA TYR A 167 4.19 -23.94 -7.24
C TYR A 167 5.15 -22.82 -7.59
N LEU A 168 5.00 -21.64 -6.99
CA LEU A 168 5.88 -20.49 -7.24
C LEU A 168 7.33 -20.77 -6.86
N LEU A 169 7.54 -21.48 -5.78
CA LEU A 169 8.86 -21.80 -5.29
C LEU A 169 9.53 -22.89 -6.14
N GLN A 170 8.78 -23.85 -6.67
CA GLN A 170 9.29 -24.80 -7.65
C GLN A 170 9.73 -24.09 -8.96
N LYS A 171 8.98 -23.03 -9.36
CA LYS A 171 9.25 -22.28 -10.59
C LYS A 171 10.37 -21.24 -10.43
N TYR A 172 10.48 -20.60 -9.27
CA TYR A 172 11.30 -19.39 -9.10
C TYR A 172 12.32 -19.42 -7.96
N GLY A 173 12.40 -20.48 -7.13
CA GLY A 173 13.20 -20.42 -5.93
C GLY A 173 13.90 -21.68 -5.44
N PRO A 174 14.88 -21.51 -4.58
CA PRO A 174 15.49 -22.62 -3.83
C PRO A 174 14.64 -22.98 -2.60
N LYS A 175 14.86 -24.17 -2.09
CA LYS A 175 14.34 -24.82 -0.88
C LYS A 175 13.26 -24.09 -0.08
N LEU A 176 12.06 -24.69 -0.09
CA LEU A 176 10.92 -24.31 0.72
C LEU A 176 11.14 -24.72 2.18
N ASP A 177 11.01 -23.74 3.06
CA ASP A 177 10.68 -24.02 4.46
C ASP A 177 9.19 -23.66 4.70
N ARG A 178 8.41 -24.62 5.18
CA ARG A 178 7.00 -24.41 5.55
C ARG A 178 6.83 -23.32 6.59
N GLU A 179 7.84 -23.10 7.42
CA GLU A 179 7.85 -22.00 8.40
C GLU A 179 7.79 -20.65 7.69
N ASN A 180 8.57 -20.45 6.62
CA ASN A 180 8.57 -19.20 5.83
C ASN A 180 7.21 -18.94 5.18
N ILE A 181 6.53 -19.98 4.68
CA ILE A 181 5.18 -19.83 4.13
C ILE A 181 4.21 -19.41 5.23
N THR A 182 4.27 -20.04 6.38
CA THR A 182 3.40 -19.71 7.52
C THR A 182 3.65 -18.29 8.02
N LEU A 183 4.90 -17.88 8.16
CA LEU A 183 5.28 -16.53 8.62
C LEU A 183 4.88 -15.46 7.59
N SER A 184 5.10 -15.71 6.30
CA SER A 184 4.67 -14.79 5.24
C SER A 184 3.15 -14.75 5.06
N GLY A 185 2.46 -15.84 5.43
CA GLY A 185 1.04 -16.05 5.15
C GLY A 185 0.73 -16.03 3.64
N GLY A 186 1.68 -16.44 2.80
CA GLY A 186 1.56 -16.44 1.35
C GLY A 186 1.74 -15.08 0.68
N HIS A 187 2.16 -14.04 1.41
CA HIS A 187 2.46 -12.74 0.82
C HIS A 187 3.78 -12.80 0.05
N PHE A 188 3.74 -12.59 -1.27
CA PHE A 188 4.84 -12.89 -2.19
C PHE A 188 6.17 -12.22 -1.81
N GLN A 189 6.18 -10.90 -1.64
CA GLN A 189 7.40 -10.16 -1.29
C GLN A 189 7.93 -10.54 0.09
N LEU A 190 7.04 -10.75 1.07
CA LEU A 190 7.44 -11.16 2.41
C LEU A 190 8.03 -12.57 2.40
N LEU A 191 7.45 -13.48 1.60
CA LEU A 191 7.99 -14.82 1.39
C LEU A 191 9.39 -14.79 0.77
N GLN A 192 9.59 -13.98 -0.27
CA GLN A 192 10.91 -13.80 -0.90
C GLN A 192 11.95 -13.29 0.10
N LEU A 193 11.61 -12.28 0.91
CA LEU A 193 12.50 -11.75 1.92
C LEU A 193 12.85 -12.80 2.97
N LEU A 194 11.87 -13.57 3.46
CA LEU A 194 12.09 -14.64 4.42
C LEU A 194 12.99 -15.76 3.90
N ILE A 195 12.92 -16.07 2.60
CA ILE A 195 13.80 -17.07 1.97
C ILE A 195 15.23 -16.54 1.80
N GLN A 196 15.41 -15.25 1.53
CA GLN A 196 16.70 -14.63 1.27
C GLN A 196 17.49 -14.30 2.54
N THR A 197 16.81 -14.10 3.65
CA THR A 197 17.47 -13.79 4.93
C THR A 197 17.85 -15.09 5.64
N GLU A 198 19.16 -15.31 5.87
CA GLU A 198 19.63 -16.30 6.84
C GLU A 198 19.17 -15.85 8.23
N PHE A 199 18.25 -16.60 8.84
CA PHE A 199 17.46 -16.15 9.98
C PHE A 199 18.26 -15.71 11.20
N PRO A 200 18.17 -14.45 11.63
CA PRO A 200 18.32 -14.10 13.03
C PRO A 200 17.07 -14.58 13.81
N THR A 201 17.24 -14.86 15.07
CA THR A 201 16.24 -15.42 16.02
C THR A 201 14.86 -14.73 16.04
N ASN A 202 14.69 -13.57 15.37
CA ASN A 202 13.41 -12.87 15.23
C ASN A 202 13.35 -12.10 13.90
N PRO A 203 12.52 -12.54 12.92
CA PRO A 203 12.37 -11.88 11.62
C PRO A 203 11.94 -10.39 11.69
N LEU A 204 11.26 -9.97 12.74
CA LEU A 204 10.86 -8.56 12.93
C LEU A 204 12.04 -7.62 13.21
N ASN A 205 13.22 -8.14 13.49
CA ASN A 205 14.44 -7.36 13.65
C ASN A 205 15.16 -7.10 12.31
N ASP A 206 14.78 -7.80 11.23
CA ASP A 206 15.29 -7.53 9.90
C ASP A 206 14.67 -6.25 9.34
N GLN A 207 15.52 -5.35 8.82
CA GLN A 207 15.11 -4.04 8.32
C GLN A 207 14.25 -4.13 7.06
N PHE A 208 14.50 -5.08 6.17
CA PHE A 208 13.75 -5.24 4.93
C PHE A 208 12.37 -5.87 5.19
N ILE A 209 12.31 -6.81 6.11
CA ILE A 209 11.04 -7.39 6.58
C ILE A 209 10.20 -6.30 7.27
N GLU A 210 10.80 -5.52 8.19
CA GLU A 210 10.08 -4.41 8.84
C GLU A 210 9.60 -3.38 7.80
N LEU A 211 10.41 -3.05 6.79
CA LEU A 211 10.05 -2.13 5.72
C LEU A 211 8.89 -2.66 4.88
N CYS A 212 8.90 -3.94 4.53
CA CYS A 212 7.81 -4.59 3.80
C CYS A 212 6.49 -4.51 4.59
N LEU A 213 6.50 -4.91 5.86
CA LEU A 213 5.33 -4.85 6.76
C LEU A 213 4.83 -3.41 6.96
N LYS A 214 5.75 -2.45 7.09
CA LYS A 214 5.45 -1.03 7.19
C LYS A 214 4.81 -0.50 5.90
N ASN A 215 5.26 -0.95 4.73
CA ASN A 215 4.67 -0.58 3.44
C ASN A 215 3.22 -1.04 3.35
N ILE A 216 2.93 -2.30 3.67
CA ILE A 216 1.56 -2.83 3.73
C ILE A 216 0.70 -2.00 4.69
N TYR A 217 1.18 -1.74 5.90
CA TYR A 217 0.45 -1.00 6.92
C TYR A 217 0.22 0.47 6.56
N SER A 218 1.24 1.15 6.02
CA SER A 218 1.16 2.58 5.65
C SER A 218 0.21 2.84 4.48
N HIS A 219 -0.01 1.83 3.65
CA HIS A 219 -0.92 1.86 2.51
C HIS A 219 -2.39 1.98 2.92
N LEU A 220 -2.71 1.50 4.11
CA LEU A 220 -4.07 1.53 4.65
C LEU A 220 -4.46 2.90 5.18
N THR A 221 -5.75 3.22 5.10
CA THR A 221 -6.30 4.43 5.70
C THR A 221 -6.17 4.43 7.23
N ILE A 222 -6.27 5.60 7.85
CA ILE A 222 -6.23 5.72 9.32
C ILE A 222 -7.36 4.89 9.97
N GLY A 223 -8.55 4.86 9.36
CA GLY A 223 -9.68 4.04 9.84
C GLY A 223 -9.37 2.56 9.82
N GLN A 224 -8.87 2.04 8.68
CA GLN A 224 -8.48 0.65 8.52
C GLN A 224 -7.38 0.23 9.50
N ARG A 225 -6.34 1.06 9.68
CA ARG A 225 -5.29 0.81 10.67
C ARG A 225 -5.80 0.71 12.10
N LYS A 226 -6.78 1.57 12.48
CA LYS A 226 -7.44 1.50 13.80
C LYS A 226 -8.23 0.19 13.98
N VAL A 227 -8.89 -0.28 12.93
CA VAL A 227 -9.61 -1.56 12.94
C VAL A 227 -8.62 -2.71 13.15
N LEU A 228 -7.54 -2.78 12.37
CA LEU A 228 -6.51 -3.81 12.53
C LEU A 228 -5.86 -3.79 13.92
N GLN A 229 -5.62 -2.60 14.49
CA GLN A 229 -5.12 -2.47 15.85
C GLN A 229 -6.08 -3.05 16.90
N LYS A 230 -7.40 -2.92 16.71
CA LYS A 230 -8.38 -3.55 17.61
C LYS A 230 -8.33 -5.08 17.49
N ILE A 231 -8.30 -5.60 16.26
CA ILE A 231 -8.23 -7.04 15.99
C ILE A 231 -6.96 -7.64 16.58
N SER A 232 -5.78 -7.02 16.36
CA SER A 232 -4.51 -7.51 16.90
C SER A 232 -4.46 -7.52 18.44
N GLY A 233 -5.23 -6.64 19.08
CA GLY A 233 -5.42 -6.62 20.54
C GLY A 233 -6.54 -7.54 21.05
N GLY A 234 -7.06 -8.45 20.23
CA GLY A 234 -8.12 -9.41 20.60
C GLY A 234 -9.52 -8.81 20.70
N LYS A 235 -9.74 -7.60 20.17
CA LYS A 235 -11.05 -6.93 20.18
C LYS A 235 -11.75 -7.13 18.84
N ILE A 236 -13.00 -7.57 18.88
CA ILE A 236 -13.83 -7.71 17.68
C ILE A 236 -14.42 -6.33 17.34
N PRO A 237 -14.11 -5.73 16.19
CA PRO A 237 -14.73 -4.48 15.77
C PRO A 237 -16.19 -4.71 15.34
N ALA A 238 -17.05 -3.72 15.57
CA ALA A 238 -18.46 -3.80 15.16
C ALA A 238 -18.62 -3.91 13.64
N GLN A 239 -17.69 -3.34 12.88
CA GLN A 239 -17.69 -3.40 11.41
C GLN A 239 -16.25 -3.41 10.91
N ILE A 240 -16.00 -4.25 9.92
CA ILE A 240 -14.73 -4.32 9.18
C ILE A 240 -14.97 -3.74 7.79
N ASP A 241 -14.06 -2.89 7.31
CA ASP A 241 -14.07 -2.43 5.92
C ASP A 241 -13.93 -3.66 4.99
N PRO A 242 -14.91 -3.96 4.13
CA PRO A 242 -14.85 -5.10 3.22
C PRO A 242 -13.57 -5.14 2.35
N TYR A 243 -12.96 -3.98 2.12
CA TYR A 243 -11.69 -3.91 1.38
C TYR A 243 -10.57 -4.71 2.06
N LEU A 244 -10.48 -4.67 3.40
CA LEU A 244 -9.47 -5.43 4.15
C LEU A 244 -9.62 -6.94 3.97
N THR A 245 -10.87 -7.40 3.89
CA THR A 245 -11.16 -8.82 3.67
C THR A 245 -10.94 -9.19 2.20
N ASN A 246 -11.36 -8.34 1.27
CA ASN A 246 -11.23 -8.59 -0.15
C ASN A 246 -9.77 -8.70 -0.61
N ILE A 247 -8.86 -7.85 -0.10
CA ILE A 247 -7.42 -7.95 -0.41
C ILE A 247 -6.68 -8.96 0.49
N GLY A 248 -7.40 -9.65 1.39
CA GLY A 248 -6.87 -10.73 2.21
C GLY A 248 -5.98 -10.29 3.38
N ILE A 249 -6.07 -9.05 3.87
CA ILE A 249 -5.33 -8.63 5.09
C ILE A 249 -5.87 -9.35 6.31
N VAL A 250 -7.19 -9.47 6.41
CA VAL A 250 -7.88 -10.30 7.39
C VAL A 250 -8.91 -11.19 6.68
N ASN A 251 -9.16 -12.35 7.24
CA ASN A 251 -10.23 -13.23 6.77
C ASN A 251 -11.57 -12.94 7.47
N ASN A 252 -12.62 -13.68 7.12
CA ASN A 252 -13.96 -13.55 7.72
C ASN A 252 -14.01 -13.91 9.22
N ARG A 253 -12.96 -14.53 9.77
CA ARG A 253 -12.82 -14.84 11.20
C ARG A 253 -11.99 -13.80 11.94
N ASN A 254 -11.62 -12.70 11.27
CA ASN A 254 -10.73 -11.65 11.80
C ASN A 254 -9.29 -12.12 12.05
N GLU A 255 -8.84 -13.16 11.37
CA GLU A 255 -7.47 -13.62 11.44
C GLU A 255 -6.63 -12.90 10.39
N PHE A 256 -5.44 -12.47 10.75
CA PHE A 256 -4.49 -11.85 9.82
C PHE A 256 -3.91 -12.89 8.86
N PHE A 257 -3.60 -12.47 7.63
CA PHE A 257 -2.93 -13.35 6.66
C PHE A 257 -1.57 -13.86 7.17
N SER A 258 -0.86 -13.06 7.98
CA SER A 258 0.50 -13.34 8.45
C SER A 258 0.64 -13.09 9.95
N PRO A 259 1.22 -14.03 10.71
CA PRO A 259 1.58 -13.82 12.13
C PRO A 259 2.58 -12.69 12.32
N LEU A 260 3.53 -12.50 11.36
CA LEU A 260 4.48 -11.39 11.38
C LEU A 260 3.77 -10.05 11.22
N PHE A 261 2.81 -9.95 10.29
CA PHE A 261 2.04 -8.73 10.12
C PHE A 261 1.16 -8.42 11.33
N GLN A 262 0.53 -9.44 11.94
CA GLN A 262 -0.22 -9.28 13.18
C GLN A 262 0.67 -8.73 14.31
N SER A 263 1.84 -9.33 14.52
CA SER A 263 2.81 -8.89 15.53
C SER A 263 3.31 -7.47 15.25
N PHE A 264 3.57 -7.13 13.98
CA PHE A 264 3.93 -5.79 13.57
C PHE A 264 2.82 -4.77 13.91
N VAL A 265 1.55 -5.07 13.60
CA VAL A 265 0.40 -4.20 13.91
C VAL A 265 0.24 -4.01 15.41
N LEU A 266 0.41 -5.07 16.20
CA LEU A 266 0.38 -5.02 17.67
C LEU A 266 1.49 -4.09 18.21
N ASN A 267 2.71 -4.21 17.67
CA ASN A 267 3.84 -3.36 18.04
C ASN A 267 3.62 -1.88 17.66
N GLN A 268 2.81 -1.57 16.63
CA GLN A 268 2.44 -0.19 16.31
C GLN A 268 1.51 0.45 17.38
N GLN A 269 0.81 -0.35 18.18
CA GLN A 269 0.02 0.17 19.30
C GLN A 269 0.94 0.58 20.47
N SER A 270 1.95 -0.22 20.78
CA SER A 270 2.91 0.05 21.85
C SER A 270 3.85 1.22 21.52
N LYS A 271 4.07 1.51 20.23
CA LYS A 271 4.93 2.62 19.75
C LYS A 271 4.27 4.01 19.83
N LYS A 272 2.98 4.13 20.15
CA LYS A 272 2.35 5.45 20.31
C LYS A 272 2.68 6.03 21.67
N ILE A 273 3.25 7.21 21.65
CA ILE A 273 3.32 8.04 22.86
C ILE A 273 1.87 8.41 23.22
N PRO A 274 1.38 8.09 24.43
CA PRO A 274 0.01 8.44 24.85
C PRO A 274 -0.30 9.91 24.68
N ALA A 275 -1.56 10.30 24.62
CA ALA A 275 -1.97 11.63 24.19
C ALA A 275 -1.37 12.78 25.03
N LYS A 276 -1.32 12.64 26.37
CA LYS A 276 -0.75 13.66 27.27
C LYS A 276 0.78 13.72 27.12
N GLU A 277 1.45 12.56 27.08
CA GLU A 277 2.90 12.45 26.82
C GLU A 277 3.27 12.98 25.43
N GLY A 278 2.42 12.75 24.42
CA GLY A 278 2.60 13.25 23.06
C GLY A 278 2.44 14.78 22.97
N LYS A 279 1.55 15.40 23.75
CA LYS A 279 1.43 16.86 23.84
C LYS A 279 2.68 17.45 24.49
N LEU A 280 3.14 16.86 25.60
CA LEU A 280 4.37 17.24 26.28
C LEU A 280 5.58 17.16 25.36
N PHE A 281 5.76 16.02 24.66
CA PHE A 281 6.90 15.85 23.76
C PHE A 281 6.90 16.87 22.62
N ARG A 282 5.76 17.16 22.02
CA ARG A 282 5.65 18.19 20.97
C ARG A 282 6.00 19.59 21.48
N LEU A 283 5.52 19.95 22.69
CA LEU A 283 5.85 21.23 23.30
C LEU A 283 7.36 21.37 23.54
N LEU A 284 7.97 20.35 24.17
CA LEU A 284 9.41 20.34 24.44
C LEU A 284 10.23 20.34 23.15
N LYS A 285 9.78 19.61 22.11
CA LYS A 285 10.45 19.58 20.80
C LYS A 285 10.37 20.90 20.05
N ALA A 286 9.26 21.63 20.16
CA ALA A 286 9.11 22.97 19.59
C ALA A 286 10.04 24.01 20.27
N ARG A 287 10.49 23.74 21.50
CA ARG A 287 11.41 24.55 22.28
C ARG A 287 12.71 23.81 22.60
N LEU A 288 13.23 23.08 21.63
CA LEU A 288 14.44 22.27 21.80
C LEU A 288 15.61 23.11 22.30
N GLY A 289 16.32 22.61 23.33
CA GLY A 289 17.46 23.30 23.93
C GLY A 289 17.08 24.47 24.83
N THR A 290 15.79 24.74 25.07
CA THR A 290 15.33 25.80 25.99
C THR A 290 14.51 25.22 27.14
N ILE A 291 14.56 25.88 28.29
CA ILE A 291 13.80 25.45 29.47
C ILE A 291 12.31 25.79 29.24
N VAL A 292 11.46 24.79 29.36
CA VAL A 292 10.00 24.95 29.36
C VAL A 292 9.52 24.92 30.81
N ASN A 293 8.94 26.03 31.29
CA ASN A 293 8.46 26.14 32.65
C ASN A 293 7.22 25.23 32.89
N LYS A 294 6.98 24.90 34.16
CA LYS A 294 5.88 24.02 34.56
C LYS A 294 4.50 24.58 34.15
N THR A 295 4.31 25.88 34.23
CA THR A 295 3.04 26.58 33.91
C THR A 295 2.68 26.39 32.45
N ASP A 296 3.64 26.54 31.52
CA ASP A 296 3.44 26.31 30.08
C ASP A 296 3.13 24.85 29.79
N ILE A 297 3.78 23.91 30.53
CA ILE A 297 3.47 22.47 30.38
C ILE A 297 2.05 22.19 30.87
N PHE A 298 1.66 22.70 32.02
CA PHE A 298 0.31 22.50 32.56
C PHE A 298 -0.73 23.04 31.60
N ARG A 299 -0.60 24.25 31.09
CA ARG A 299 -1.50 24.86 30.12
C ARG A 299 -1.63 24.01 28.86
N THR A 300 -0.51 23.54 28.30
CA THR A 300 -0.50 22.79 27.04
C THR A 300 -1.05 21.38 27.18
N VAL A 301 -0.75 20.69 28.27
CA VAL A 301 -1.10 19.27 28.44
C VAL A 301 -2.48 19.07 29.02
N TRP A 302 -2.86 19.90 30.02
CA TRP A 302 -4.12 19.76 30.76
C TRP A 302 -5.15 20.84 30.43
N GLY A 303 -4.73 21.99 29.82
CA GLY A 303 -5.61 23.14 29.57
C GLY A 303 -5.63 24.14 30.75
N GLU A 304 -6.34 25.28 30.56
CA GLU A 304 -6.30 26.40 31.51
C GLU A 304 -7.08 26.16 32.82
N ASN A 305 -8.07 25.25 32.81
CA ASN A 305 -9.01 25.06 33.92
C ASN A 305 -9.04 23.61 34.47
N ASN A 306 -7.88 22.94 34.57
CA ASN A 306 -7.89 21.54 34.97
C ASN A 306 -7.28 21.30 36.35
N ASN A 307 -8.15 20.90 37.28
CA ASN A 307 -7.75 20.53 38.66
C ASN A 307 -6.84 19.29 38.77
N GLU A 308 -6.64 18.55 37.65
CA GLU A 308 -5.71 17.40 37.60
C GLU A 308 -4.24 17.79 37.39
N ALA A 309 -3.97 19.06 37.13
CA ALA A 309 -2.64 19.59 36.83
C ALA A 309 -1.84 19.80 38.14
N THR A 310 -1.31 18.77 38.71
CA THR A 310 -0.46 18.78 39.91
C THR A 310 0.99 18.51 39.57
N ASP A 311 1.92 18.94 40.39
CA ASP A 311 3.34 18.62 40.27
C ASP A 311 3.57 17.10 40.19
N TRP A 312 2.87 16.34 41.02
CA TRP A 312 2.95 14.89 40.99
C TRP A 312 2.46 14.29 39.64
N ALA A 313 1.37 14.83 39.07
CA ALA A 313 0.89 14.40 37.75
C ALA A 313 1.89 14.71 36.65
N LEU A 314 2.59 15.86 36.73
CA LEU A 314 3.65 16.23 35.79
C LEU A 314 4.86 15.31 35.92
N ASP A 315 5.33 15.07 37.14
CA ASP A 315 6.48 14.17 37.37
C ASP A 315 6.18 12.74 36.89
N SER A 316 4.98 12.26 37.15
CA SER A 316 4.50 10.97 36.64
C SER A 316 4.44 10.94 35.09
N LEU A 317 4.02 12.05 34.45
CA LEU A 317 3.96 12.18 32.99
C LEU A 317 5.37 12.17 32.39
N ILE A 318 6.30 12.92 32.95
CA ILE A 318 7.72 12.94 32.56
C ILE A 318 8.34 11.56 32.70
N TYR A 319 8.10 10.88 33.83
CA TYR A 319 8.59 9.52 34.06
C TYR A 319 8.09 8.55 33.00
N ARG A 320 6.77 8.54 32.69
CA ARG A 320 6.19 7.70 31.63
C ARG A 320 6.76 8.03 30.26
N LEU A 321 6.94 9.30 29.92
CA LEU A 321 7.52 9.71 28.65
C LEU A 321 8.97 9.24 28.52
N ARG A 322 9.79 9.38 29.58
CA ARG A 322 11.17 8.86 29.60
C ARG A 322 11.25 7.35 29.44
N LYS A 323 10.26 6.60 29.93
CA LYS A 323 10.16 5.12 29.82
C LYS A 323 9.55 4.66 28.50
N ASN A 324 8.94 5.57 27.73
CA ASN A 324 8.31 5.21 26.46
C ASN A 324 9.38 4.85 25.41
N GLU A 325 9.32 3.63 24.87
CA GLU A 325 10.30 3.14 23.87
C GLU A 325 10.42 4.04 22.63
N THR A 326 9.30 4.60 22.15
CA THR A 326 9.32 5.51 21.01
C THR A 326 10.08 6.79 21.31
N PHE A 327 9.94 7.29 22.53
CA PHE A 327 10.70 8.44 23.00
C PHE A 327 12.19 8.10 23.15
N GLN A 328 12.53 6.97 23.76
CA GLN A 328 13.94 6.53 23.92
C GLN A 328 14.65 6.34 22.57
N LYS A 329 13.95 5.80 21.57
CA LYS A 329 14.47 5.63 20.20
C LYS A 329 14.50 6.93 19.38
N SER A 330 13.94 8.02 19.87
CA SER A 330 13.86 9.29 19.14
C SER A 330 15.16 10.10 19.12
N GLY A 331 16.19 9.70 19.87
CA GLY A 331 17.46 10.43 20.00
C GLY A 331 17.35 11.72 20.82
N TYR A 332 16.32 11.82 21.67
CA TYR A 332 16.13 12.92 22.60
C TYR A 332 16.11 12.44 24.05
N TYR A 333 16.50 13.30 24.97
CA TYR A 333 16.33 13.07 26.40
C TYR A 333 15.83 14.34 27.13
N ILE A 334 15.13 14.16 28.24
CA ILE A 334 14.58 15.25 29.04
C ILE A 334 15.39 15.38 30.30
N GLU A 335 15.87 16.58 30.56
CA GLU A 335 16.49 16.97 31.84
C GLU A 335 15.53 17.80 32.67
N SER A 336 15.61 17.63 34.00
CA SER A 336 14.87 18.41 34.98
C SER A 336 15.77 19.57 35.44
N VAL A 337 15.31 20.80 35.26
CA VAL A 337 16.02 21.99 35.75
C VAL A 337 15.37 22.45 37.04
N LYS A 338 16.10 22.32 38.13
CA LYS A 338 15.60 22.58 39.51
C LYS A 338 14.89 23.95 39.60
N LYS A 339 13.64 23.95 40.08
CA LYS A 339 12.77 25.11 40.27
C LYS A 339 12.38 25.87 38.99
N GLN A 340 12.81 25.45 37.79
CA GLN A 340 12.53 26.15 36.55
C GLN A 340 11.61 25.37 35.62
N GLY A 341 11.83 24.04 35.40
CA GLY A 341 11.04 23.24 34.52
C GLY A 341 11.82 22.09 33.90
N TYR A 342 11.61 21.85 32.60
CA TYR A 342 12.20 20.74 31.86
C TYR A 342 12.78 21.23 30.54
N ILE A 343 13.89 20.64 30.12
CA ILE A 343 14.52 20.88 28.84
C ILE A 343 14.64 19.58 28.03
N LEU A 344 14.40 19.67 26.74
CA LEU A 344 14.63 18.57 25.80
C LEU A 344 15.97 18.80 25.09
N ILE A 345 16.81 17.79 25.11
CA ILE A 345 18.13 17.82 24.50
C ILE A 345 18.22 16.69 23.49
N LYS A 346 18.92 16.93 22.39
CA LYS A 346 19.21 15.93 21.37
C LYS A 346 20.54 15.26 21.67
N ASN A 347 20.60 13.93 21.69
CA ASN A 347 21.83 13.14 21.80
C ASN A 347 22.75 13.39 20.61
#